data_eb9f3eb8f01d57d61052ec5a529166c3
#
_entry.id   eb9f3eb8f01d57d61052ec5a529166c3
#
_cell.length_a   1.000
_cell.length_b   1.000
_cell.length_c   1.000
_cell.angle_alpha   90.00
_cell.angle_beta   90.00
_cell.angle_gamma   90.00
#
_symmetry.space_group_name_H-M   'P 1'
#
loop_
_entity.id
_entity.type
_entity.pdbx_description
1 polymer ?
#
loop_
_entity_poly.entity_id
_entity_poly.type
_entity_poly.pdbx_seq_one_letter_code
_entity_poly.pdbx_strand_id
1 'polypeptide(L)'
;GSYQMVDFKLEEIPPGLIAHREWTPDNGRNNALRINGLGAPRAFYTPVLRQIKFPNVSYGEDYATALAISRKYPIARIYDPLYLCRRWEENSDHDLDIQQLNNYNFYKDKIRTLEIQARISGK
;
A
#
# COMPACT_ATOMS: atom_id res chain seq x y z
N GLY A 1 6.21 -5.28 1.98
CA GLY A 1 7.53 -5.70 1.49
C GLY A 1 7.88 -5.13 0.14
N SER A 2 9.02 -5.53 -0.38
CA SER A 2 9.48 -5.18 -1.72
C SER A 2 9.14 -6.30 -2.71
N TYR A 3 9.03 -5.97 -3.98
CA TYR A 3 8.70 -6.96 -4.99
C TYR A 3 9.36 -6.64 -6.33
N GLN A 4 9.45 -7.67 -7.18
CA GLN A 4 10.05 -7.58 -8.51
C GLN A 4 8.96 -7.69 -9.56
N MET A 5 8.95 -6.77 -10.52
CA MET A 5 8.04 -6.82 -11.66
C MET A 5 8.58 -7.79 -12.70
N VAL A 6 7.76 -8.75 -13.10
CA VAL A 6 8.15 -9.76 -14.09
C VAL A 6 7.01 -10.01 -15.07
N ASP A 7 7.34 -10.57 -16.24
CA ASP A 7 6.35 -10.99 -17.22
C ASP A 7 5.81 -12.40 -16.89
N PHE A 8 5.01 -12.94 -17.80
CA PHE A 8 4.43 -14.27 -17.60
C PHE A 8 5.50 -15.36 -17.52
N LYS A 9 6.66 -15.17 -18.16
CA LYS A 9 7.77 -16.11 -18.14
C LYS A 9 8.71 -15.88 -16.95
N LEU A 10 8.38 -14.97 -16.04
CA LEU A 10 9.18 -14.59 -14.87
C LEU A 10 10.47 -13.85 -15.23
N GLU A 11 10.51 -13.23 -16.39
CA GLU A 11 11.60 -12.34 -16.79
C GLU A 11 11.32 -10.92 -16.31
N GLU A 12 12.35 -10.23 -15.83
CA GLU A 12 12.20 -8.88 -15.31
C GLU A 12 11.71 -7.92 -16.38
N ILE A 13 10.71 -7.09 -16.01
CA ILE A 13 10.19 -6.02 -16.86
C ILE A 13 10.26 -4.69 -16.12
N PRO A 14 10.35 -3.55 -16.84
CA PRO A 14 10.32 -2.24 -16.18
C PRO A 14 9.05 -2.06 -15.34
N PRO A 15 9.14 -1.41 -14.17
CA PRO A 15 10.30 -0.75 -13.58
C PRO A 15 11.24 -1.68 -12.78
N GLY A 16 11.06 -2.99 -12.83
CA GLY A 16 11.90 -3.96 -12.13
C GLY A 16 11.59 -4.02 -10.64
N LEU A 17 12.54 -3.67 -9.81
CA LEU A 17 12.40 -3.74 -8.36
C LEU A 17 11.56 -2.57 -7.82
N ILE A 18 10.52 -2.88 -7.08
CA ILE A 18 9.72 -1.90 -6.32
C ILE A 18 10.09 -2.07 -4.85
N ALA A 19 10.89 -1.17 -4.33
CA ALA A 19 11.46 -1.28 -2.98
C ALA A 19 10.90 -0.27 -1.98
N HIS A 20 10.17 0.76 -2.42
CA HIS A 20 9.63 1.83 -1.56
C HIS A 20 10.71 2.39 -0.62
N ARG A 21 11.81 2.87 -1.17
CA ARG A 21 12.96 3.36 -0.40
C ARG A 21 12.65 4.60 0.43
N GLU A 22 11.58 5.31 0.09
CA GLU A 22 11.09 6.45 0.87
C GLU A 22 10.58 6.03 2.25
N TRP A 23 10.34 4.75 2.46
CA TRP A 23 9.97 4.21 3.77
C TRP A 23 11.22 4.04 4.62
N THR A 24 11.35 4.84 5.66
CA THR A 24 12.52 4.80 6.54
C THR A 24 12.10 4.71 8.01
N PRO A 25 12.95 4.16 8.88
CA PRO A 25 12.64 4.13 10.33
C PRO A 25 12.42 5.51 10.92
N ASP A 26 13.09 6.53 10.40
CA ASP A 26 13.02 7.89 10.91
C ASP A 26 11.62 8.51 10.75
N ASN A 27 10.88 8.10 9.74
CA ASN A 27 9.52 8.58 9.51
C ASN A 27 8.49 7.91 10.43
N GLY A 28 8.85 6.81 11.09
CA GLY A 28 7.98 6.11 12.02
C GLY A 28 6.61 5.80 11.43
N ARG A 29 5.55 6.15 12.16
CA ARG A 29 4.17 5.91 11.74
C ARG A 29 3.73 6.80 10.58
N ASN A 30 4.49 7.84 10.24
CA ASN A 30 4.14 8.73 9.13
C ASN A 30 4.47 8.14 7.75
N ASN A 31 5.23 7.05 7.70
CA ASN A 31 5.58 6.40 6.43
C ASN A 31 4.34 6.09 5.58
N ALA A 32 3.27 5.59 6.21
CA ALA A 32 2.06 5.22 5.49
C ALA A 32 1.38 6.41 4.79
N LEU A 33 1.58 7.63 5.30
CA LEU A 33 1.04 8.85 4.70
C LEU A 33 1.84 9.31 3.47
N ARG A 34 3.04 8.79 3.28
CA ARG A 34 4.01 9.28 2.30
C ARG A 34 4.07 8.44 1.03
N ILE A 35 3.39 7.32 1.01
CA ILE A 35 3.43 6.38 -0.11
C ILE A 35 2.06 6.24 -0.74
N ASN A 36 2.03 5.73 -1.96
CA ASN A 36 0.79 5.53 -2.71
C ASN A 36 0.19 4.13 -2.52
N GLY A 37 0.88 3.26 -1.82
CA GLY A 37 0.45 1.91 -1.51
C GLY A 37 1.52 1.18 -0.73
N LEU A 38 1.16 0.05 -0.12
CA LEU A 38 2.07 -0.70 0.74
C LEU A 38 2.96 -1.68 0.01
N GLY A 39 2.65 -1.97 -1.25
CA GLY A 39 3.33 -3.01 -1.99
C GLY A 39 2.92 -4.41 -1.54
N ALA A 40 3.67 -5.40 -1.98
CA ALA A 40 3.48 -6.81 -1.64
C ALA A 40 4.85 -7.43 -1.34
N PRO A 41 4.92 -8.51 -0.54
CA PRO A 41 3.83 -9.08 0.25
C PRO A 41 3.50 -8.26 1.51
N ARG A 42 2.36 -8.54 2.10
CA ARG A 42 1.91 -7.90 3.34
C ARG A 42 1.60 -8.96 4.40
N ALA A 43 1.97 -8.68 5.65
CA ALA A 43 1.63 -9.54 6.77
C ALA A 43 1.05 -8.69 7.90
N PHE A 44 0.04 -9.21 8.57
CA PHE A 44 -0.67 -8.50 9.64
C PHE A 44 -0.69 -9.34 10.91
N TYR A 45 -0.49 -8.68 12.04
CA TYR A 45 -0.77 -9.29 13.33
C TYR A 45 -2.30 -9.42 13.47
N THR A 46 -2.78 -10.64 13.49
CA THR A 46 -4.21 -10.95 13.39
C THR A 46 -5.11 -10.21 14.38
N PRO A 47 -4.77 -10.11 15.70
CA PRO A 47 -5.63 -9.38 16.63
C PRO A 47 -5.84 -7.92 16.28
N VAL A 48 -4.79 -7.26 15.76
CA VAL A 48 -4.88 -5.85 15.33
C VAL A 48 -5.78 -5.73 14.10
N LEU A 49 -5.60 -6.62 13.13
CA LEU A 49 -6.42 -6.62 11.92
C LEU A 49 -7.89 -6.87 12.23
N ARG A 50 -8.19 -7.78 13.16
CA ARG A 50 -9.57 -8.04 13.58
C ARG A 50 -10.22 -6.84 14.25
N GLN A 51 -9.45 -6.05 14.96
CA GLN A 51 -9.94 -4.83 15.60
C GLN A 51 -10.23 -3.73 14.58
N ILE A 52 -9.34 -3.54 13.61
CA ILE A 52 -9.41 -2.45 12.65
C ILE A 52 -10.30 -2.77 11.46
N LYS A 53 -10.19 -3.98 10.94
CA LYS A 53 -10.97 -4.51 9.80
C LYS A 53 -10.64 -3.81 8.49
N PHE A 54 -11.20 -4.33 7.42
CA PHE A 54 -11.12 -3.71 6.09
C PHE A 54 -12.39 -2.91 5.81
N PRO A 55 -12.27 -1.73 5.17
CA PRO A 55 -13.46 -1.00 4.73
C PRO A 55 -14.15 -1.73 3.57
N ASN A 56 -15.45 -1.50 3.43
CA ASN A 56 -16.24 -2.10 2.35
C ASN A 56 -16.06 -1.29 1.06
N VAL A 57 -14.91 -1.42 0.44
CA VAL A 57 -14.58 -0.77 -0.84
C VAL A 57 -13.89 -1.76 -1.75
N SER A 58 -13.98 -1.54 -3.05
CA SER A 58 -13.39 -2.43 -4.05
C SER A 58 -11.95 -2.07 -4.42
N TYR A 59 -11.44 -0.92 -3.96
CA TYR A 59 -10.08 -0.48 -4.23
C TYR A 59 -9.53 0.30 -3.03
N GLY A 60 -8.26 0.06 -2.72
CA GLY A 60 -7.58 0.79 -1.65
C GLY A 60 -7.93 0.32 -0.25
N GLU A 61 -8.61 -0.81 -0.13
CA GLU A 61 -8.99 -1.40 1.16
C GLU A 61 -7.77 -1.73 2.02
N ASP A 62 -6.71 -2.21 1.40
CA ASP A 62 -5.46 -2.52 2.08
C ASP A 62 -4.77 -1.25 2.57
N TYR A 63 -4.76 -0.22 1.75
CA TYR A 63 -4.15 1.06 2.12
C TYR A 63 -4.91 1.74 3.25
N ALA A 64 -6.24 1.76 3.17
CA ALA A 64 -7.09 2.32 4.23
C ALA A 64 -6.85 1.60 5.57
N THR A 65 -6.79 0.27 5.55
CA THR A 65 -6.49 -0.53 6.73
C THR A 65 -5.11 -0.22 7.30
N ALA A 66 -4.11 -0.11 6.43
CA ALA A 66 -2.76 0.21 6.85
C ALA A 66 -2.65 1.61 7.47
N LEU A 67 -3.33 2.60 6.91
CA LEU A 67 -3.39 3.93 7.51
C LEU A 67 -3.97 3.88 8.92
N ALA A 68 -5.06 3.15 9.12
CA ALA A 68 -5.68 3.00 10.43
C ALA A 68 -4.75 2.30 11.43
N ILE A 69 -4.05 1.25 10.98
CA ILE A 69 -3.06 0.56 11.83
C ILE A 69 -1.94 1.52 12.21
N SER A 70 -1.42 2.28 11.25
CA SER A 70 -0.29 3.18 11.46
C SER A 70 -0.58 4.31 12.44
N ARG A 71 -1.85 4.57 12.74
CA ARG A 71 -2.21 5.57 13.74
C ARG A 71 -1.65 5.24 15.12
N LYS A 72 -1.64 3.95 15.47
CA LYS A 72 -1.24 3.48 16.80
C LYS A 72 -0.02 2.57 16.80
N TYR A 73 0.28 1.92 15.69
CA TYR A 73 1.30 0.88 15.61
C TYR A 73 2.31 1.19 14.52
N PRO A 74 3.59 0.87 14.71
CA PRO A 74 4.56 0.93 13.63
C PRO A 74 4.30 -0.18 12.62
N ILE A 75 4.59 0.12 11.37
CA ILE A 75 4.59 -0.88 10.31
C ILE A 75 6.04 -1.06 9.87
N ALA A 76 6.58 -2.25 10.11
CA ALA A 76 7.92 -2.60 9.70
C ALA A 76 7.95 -2.97 8.22
N ARG A 77 9.16 -2.99 7.65
CA ARG A 77 9.33 -3.31 6.25
C ARG A 77 10.48 -4.28 6.05
N ILE A 78 10.29 -5.24 5.15
CA ILE A 78 11.35 -6.12 4.68
C ILE A 78 11.73 -5.63 3.28
N TYR A 79 12.98 -5.23 3.11
CA TYR A 79 13.46 -4.64 1.85
C TYR A 79 13.86 -5.68 0.82
N ASP A 80 14.18 -6.91 1.25
CA ASP A 80 14.48 -7.98 0.31
C ASP A 80 13.26 -8.30 -0.56
N PRO A 81 13.42 -8.50 -1.88
CA PRO A 81 12.29 -8.87 -2.73
C PRO A 81 11.85 -10.29 -2.45
N LEU A 82 10.68 -10.45 -1.85
CA LEU A 82 10.11 -11.75 -1.50
C LEU A 82 8.94 -12.14 -2.41
N TYR A 83 8.65 -11.32 -3.41
CA TYR A 83 7.46 -11.50 -4.23
C TYR A 83 7.78 -11.15 -5.67
N LEU A 84 7.35 -12.01 -6.61
CA LEU A 84 7.41 -11.75 -8.04
C LEU A 84 6.02 -11.32 -8.50
N CYS A 85 5.90 -10.06 -8.90
CA CYS A 85 4.64 -9.51 -9.38
C CYS A 85 4.54 -9.73 -10.87
N ARG A 86 3.76 -10.72 -11.28
CA ARG A 86 3.59 -11.12 -12.67
C ARG A 86 2.56 -10.21 -13.35
N ARG A 87 2.94 -9.66 -14.49
CA ARG A 87 2.07 -8.79 -15.30
C ARG A 87 1.82 -9.41 -16.66
N TRP A 88 0.57 -9.39 -17.10
CA TRP A 88 0.13 -9.83 -18.43
C TRP A 88 -1.16 -9.07 -18.79
N GLU A 89 -1.59 -9.17 -20.06
CA GLU A 89 -2.71 -8.37 -20.58
C GLU A 89 -4.01 -8.54 -19.80
N GLU A 90 -4.29 -9.72 -19.27
CA GLU A 90 -5.51 -10.00 -18.53
C GLU A 90 -5.45 -9.66 -17.05
N ASN A 91 -4.31 -9.15 -16.57
CA ASN A 91 -4.14 -8.79 -15.19
C ASN A 91 -4.99 -7.57 -14.85
N SER A 92 -5.81 -7.66 -13.79
CA SER A 92 -6.77 -6.61 -13.41
C SER A 92 -6.13 -5.28 -13.02
N ASP A 93 -4.84 -5.27 -12.66
CA ASP A 93 -4.11 -4.03 -12.35
C ASP A 93 -3.52 -3.37 -13.60
N HIS A 94 -3.76 -3.96 -14.75
CA HIS A 94 -3.28 -3.49 -16.05
C HIS A 94 -4.34 -2.59 -16.68
N ASP A 95 -3.94 -1.50 -17.30
CA ASP A 95 -4.81 -0.60 -18.09
C ASP A 95 -5.98 0.04 -17.35
N LEU A 96 -5.69 0.80 -16.31
CA LEU A 96 -6.67 1.73 -15.76
C LEU A 96 -6.79 2.94 -16.69
N ASP A 97 -8.02 3.36 -17.01
CA ASP A 97 -8.19 4.62 -17.72
C ASP A 97 -7.89 5.81 -16.79
N ILE A 98 -7.71 7.00 -17.38
CA ILE A 98 -7.31 8.19 -16.63
C ILE A 98 -8.36 8.55 -15.57
N GLN A 99 -9.65 8.40 -15.89
CA GLN A 99 -10.72 8.74 -14.97
C GLN A 99 -10.71 7.81 -13.75
N GLN A 100 -10.56 6.51 -13.97
CA GLN A 100 -10.46 5.53 -12.88
C GLN A 100 -9.24 5.80 -12.01
N LEU A 101 -8.10 6.07 -12.64
CA LEU A 101 -6.87 6.39 -11.91
C LEU A 101 -7.04 7.64 -11.06
N ASN A 102 -7.65 8.69 -11.60
CA ASN A 102 -7.92 9.92 -10.86
C ASN A 102 -8.87 9.69 -9.69
N ASN A 103 -9.91 8.87 -9.89
CA ASN A 103 -10.85 8.53 -8.82
C ASN A 103 -10.15 7.77 -7.69
N TYR A 104 -9.26 6.84 -8.01
CA TYR A 104 -8.50 6.09 -7.02
C TYR A 104 -7.54 6.99 -6.25
N ASN A 105 -6.85 7.88 -6.94
CA ASN A 105 -5.95 8.83 -6.30
C ASN A 105 -6.72 9.81 -5.40
N PHE A 106 -7.87 10.28 -5.84
CA PHE A 106 -8.74 11.14 -5.05
C PHE A 106 -9.21 10.45 -3.77
N TYR A 107 -9.60 9.18 -3.87
CA TYR A 107 -9.97 8.37 -2.71
C TYR A 107 -8.80 8.25 -1.73
N LYS A 108 -7.60 7.97 -2.22
CA LYS A 108 -6.41 7.86 -1.36
C LYS A 108 -6.09 9.18 -0.66
N ASP A 109 -6.19 10.29 -1.37
CA ASP A 109 -5.98 11.61 -0.79
C ASP A 109 -7.00 11.91 0.31
N LYS A 110 -8.25 11.54 0.09
CA LYS A 110 -9.31 11.71 1.07
C LYS A 110 -9.03 10.92 2.35
N ILE A 111 -8.67 9.65 2.23
CA ILE A 111 -8.40 8.82 3.42
C ILE A 111 -7.13 9.27 4.14
N ARG A 112 -6.11 9.77 3.43
CA ARG A 112 -4.93 10.37 4.06
C ARG A 112 -5.30 11.62 4.86
N THR A 113 -6.14 12.46 4.30
CA THR A 113 -6.62 13.68 4.96
C THR A 113 -7.37 13.34 6.25
N LEU A 114 -8.28 12.36 6.19
CA LEU A 114 -9.01 11.90 7.36
C LEU A 114 -8.06 11.33 8.42
N GLU A 115 -7.03 10.61 7.99
CA GLU A 115 -6.04 10.06 8.93
C GLU A 115 -5.23 11.16 9.60
N ILE A 116 -4.80 12.16 8.85
CA ILE A 116 -4.06 13.30 9.40
C ILE A 116 -4.93 14.04 10.43
N GLN A 117 -6.19 14.28 10.11
CA GLN A 117 -7.12 14.93 11.04
C GLN A 117 -7.29 14.12 12.32
N ALA A 118 -7.41 12.80 12.20
CA ALA A 118 -7.52 11.92 13.36
C ALA A 118 -6.28 11.98 14.25
N ARG A 119 -5.09 12.03 13.65
CA ARG A 119 -3.84 12.14 14.41
C ARG A 119 -3.70 13.48 15.10
N ILE A 120 -4.10 14.57 14.45
CA ILE A 120 -4.08 15.92 15.03
C ILE A 120 -5.03 15.99 16.23
N SER A 121 -6.17 15.32 16.16
CA SER A 121 -7.14 15.28 17.25
C SER A 121 -6.66 14.46 18.46
N GLY A 122 -5.50 13.80 18.38
CA GLY A 122 -4.93 12.99 19.46
C GLY A 122 -5.63 11.66 19.67
N LYS A 123 -6.32 11.18 18.68
CA LYS A 123 -7.15 9.96 18.79
C LYS A 123 -6.49 8.71 18.16
#